data_216b3081aa8d9ae52ee889c057c27a7e
#
_entry.id   216b3081aa8d9ae52ee889c057c27a7e
#
_cell.length_a   1.000
_cell.length_b   1.000
_cell.length_c   1.000
_cell.angle_alpha   90.00
_cell.angle_beta   90.00
_cell.angle_gamma   90.00
#
_symmetry.space_group_name_H-M   'P 1'
#
loop_
_entity.id
_entity.type
_entity.pdbx_description
1 polymer ?
#
loop_
_entity_poly.entity_id
_entity_poly.type
_entity_poly.pdbx_seq_one_letter_code
_entity_poly.pdbx_strand_id
1 'polypeptide(L)'
;MSAVSIVPVRSAAELKRFIRLPSRLYAADPNFVPPLEMERRDALSPGRNPYFEHAEAQLFLAVRDGRDVGRVSAQVDRLVKDPSIGHFGLIAAEDDAEVFGKLLSTAESWLRERGRSRVLGPFNLSINEETGLLIDGFDKPPMIFMAHDPPYAAVRLGELGYTKAKDLIAYLYDVQHDLPPAARRLLQRNVPAGLKVRNIDMKNFMSEFDTVIEIFNDAWSENWGFIPFTPAELTHMAKGLKPLLRPEITAMIELHGRPIAFSIALPNLNEAIRDFDGRLLPFNWLKLLLRL
;
A
#
# COMPACT_ATOMS: atom_id res chain seq x y z
N MET A 1 -20.77 -24.92 14.58
CA MET A 1 -19.39 -24.33 14.51
C MET A 1 -19.17 -23.57 15.80
N SER A 2 -17.95 -23.60 16.35
CA SER A 2 -17.62 -22.80 17.53
C SER A 2 -17.60 -21.30 17.21
N ALA A 3 -17.84 -20.47 18.22
CA ALA A 3 -17.87 -19.01 18.07
C ALA A 3 -16.46 -18.47 17.69
N VAL A 4 -16.45 -17.43 16.87
CA VAL A 4 -15.21 -16.68 16.54
C VAL A 4 -14.83 -15.80 17.73
N SER A 5 -13.58 -15.89 18.17
CA SER A 5 -12.96 -14.99 19.14
C SER A 5 -11.98 -14.04 18.47
N ILE A 6 -11.91 -12.80 18.99
CA ILE A 6 -10.95 -11.81 18.49
C ILE A 6 -9.82 -11.64 19.50
N VAL A 7 -8.57 -11.75 19.00
CA VAL A 7 -7.35 -11.65 19.80
C VAL A 7 -6.53 -10.44 19.31
N PRO A 8 -6.25 -9.46 20.19
CA PRO A 8 -5.33 -8.37 19.82
C PRO A 8 -3.90 -8.91 19.71
N VAL A 9 -3.18 -8.46 18.70
CA VAL A 9 -1.78 -8.81 18.47
C VAL A 9 -0.91 -7.99 19.43
N ARG A 10 -0.18 -8.66 20.32
CA ARG A 10 0.67 -8.05 21.36
C ARG A 10 2.09 -8.64 21.41
N SER A 11 2.29 -9.79 20.80
CA SER A 11 3.58 -10.50 20.82
C SER A 11 4.15 -10.68 19.42
N ALA A 12 5.46 -10.91 19.32
CA ALA A 12 6.14 -11.21 18.07
C ALA A 12 5.61 -12.51 17.41
N ALA A 13 5.15 -13.47 18.20
CA ALA A 13 4.55 -14.71 17.71
C ALA A 13 3.18 -14.43 17.05
N GLU A 14 2.34 -13.63 17.68
CA GLU A 14 1.04 -13.21 17.13
C GLU A 14 1.23 -12.33 15.88
N LEU A 15 2.20 -11.42 15.88
CA LEU A 15 2.53 -10.61 14.70
C LEU A 15 2.95 -11.50 13.52
N LYS A 16 3.74 -12.53 13.76
CA LYS A 16 4.12 -13.50 12.73
C LYS A 16 2.90 -14.24 12.17
N ARG A 17 1.96 -14.67 13.02
CA ARG A 17 0.69 -15.28 12.61
C ARG A 17 -0.13 -14.30 11.75
N PHE A 18 -0.25 -13.06 12.20
CA PHE A 18 -0.94 -11.99 11.49
C PHE A 18 -0.37 -11.75 10.08
N ILE A 19 0.94 -11.65 9.95
CA ILE A 19 1.63 -11.42 8.68
C ILE A 19 1.41 -12.58 7.71
N ARG A 20 1.50 -13.83 8.19
CA ARG A 20 1.43 -15.05 7.36
C ARG A 20 0.02 -15.44 6.95
N LEU A 21 -0.99 -14.93 7.63
CA LEU A 21 -2.36 -15.38 7.43
C LEU A 21 -2.85 -15.27 5.97
N PRO A 22 -2.65 -14.16 5.22
CA PRO A 22 -3.10 -14.07 3.84
C PRO A 22 -2.47 -15.12 2.92
N SER A 23 -1.18 -15.42 3.08
CA SER A 23 -0.51 -16.46 2.29
C SER A 23 -1.16 -17.84 2.44
N ARG A 24 -1.73 -18.13 3.63
CA ARG A 24 -2.48 -19.35 3.85
C ARG A 24 -3.91 -19.28 3.30
N LEU A 25 -4.59 -18.17 3.51
CA LEU A 25 -5.99 -17.99 3.08
C LEU A 25 -6.11 -17.97 1.55
N TYR A 26 -5.16 -17.33 0.89
CA TYR A 26 -5.19 -17.09 -0.55
C TYR A 26 -4.25 -18.04 -1.33
N ALA A 27 -3.80 -19.13 -0.70
CA ALA A 27 -2.88 -20.09 -1.34
C ALA A 27 -3.40 -20.72 -2.63
N ALA A 28 -4.73 -20.76 -2.82
CA ALA A 28 -5.35 -21.28 -4.03
C ALA A 28 -5.48 -20.22 -5.15
N ASP A 29 -5.23 -18.95 -4.86
CA ASP A 29 -5.28 -17.88 -5.84
C ASP A 29 -3.95 -17.76 -6.58
N PRO A 30 -3.88 -18.05 -7.89
CA PRO A 30 -2.65 -18.02 -8.65
C PRO A 30 -2.10 -16.60 -8.84
N ASN A 31 -2.91 -15.57 -8.61
CA ASN A 31 -2.53 -14.17 -8.76
C ASN A 31 -2.10 -13.53 -7.44
N PHE A 32 -2.36 -14.17 -6.31
CA PHE A 32 -1.88 -13.67 -5.02
C PHE A 32 -0.35 -13.77 -4.92
N VAL A 33 0.30 -12.66 -4.58
CA VAL A 33 1.74 -12.59 -4.34
C VAL A 33 1.98 -12.37 -2.86
N PRO A 34 2.53 -13.37 -2.13
CA PRO A 34 2.85 -13.22 -0.72
C PRO A 34 3.87 -12.08 -0.50
N PRO A 35 3.56 -11.06 0.28
CA PRO A 35 4.53 -10.01 0.60
C PRO A 35 5.69 -10.57 1.43
N LEU A 36 6.86 -9.94 1.35
CA LEU A 36 8.03 -10.37 2.13
C LEU A 36 7.77 -10.19 3.63
N GLU A 37 7.85 -11.29 4.39
CA GLU A 37 7.59 -11.28 5.84
C GLU A 37 8.48 -10.30 6.60
N MET A 38 9.72 -10.10 6.15
CA MET A 38 10.68 -9.19 6.78
C MET A 38 10.23 -7.74 6.59
N GLU A 39 9.83 -7.38 5.38
CA GLU A 39 9.31 -6.04 5.05
C GLU A 39 8.03 -5.76 5.84
N ARG A 40 7.04 -6.66 5.83
CA ARG A 40 5.80 -6.50 6.59
C ARG A 40 6.04 -6.40 8.10
N ARG A 41 7.03 -7.10 8.63
CA ARG A 41 7.40 -6.97 10.04
C ARG A 41 7.93 -5.58 10.35
N ASP A 42 8.76 -5.03 9.47
CA ASP A 42 9.32 -3.69 9.64
C ASP A 42 8.23 -2.63 9.48
N ALA A 43 7.36 -2.75 8.47
CA ALA A 43 6.22 -1.86 8.24
C ALA A 43 5.24 -1.82 9.44
N LEU A 44 5.02 -2.96 10.12
CA LEU A 44 4.11 -3.08 11.26
C LEU A 44 4.79 -2.87 12.61
N SER A 45 6.04 -2.44 12.65
CA SER A 45 6.81 -2.23 13.89
C SER A 45 6.92 -0.76 14.25
N PRO A 46 6.33 -0.28 15.37
CA PRO A 46 6.38 1.13 15.78
C PRO A 46 7.79 1.69 15.92
N GLY A 47 8.78 0.85 16.30
CA GLY A 47 10.17 1.29 16.41
C GLY A 47 10.95 1.35 15.09
N ARG A 48 10.34 0.97 13.96
CA ARG A 48 11.01 0.94 12.65
C ARG A 48 10.30 1.75 11.59
N ASN A 49 8.97 1.82 11.63
CA ASN A 49 8.17 2.58 10.67
C ASN A 49 7.82 3.96 11.24
N PRO A 50 8.31 5.05 10.63
CA PRO A 50 8.02 6.43 11.05
C PRO A 50 6.54 6.82 11.03
N TYR A 51 5.70 6.10 10.31
CA TYR A 51 4.24 6.26 10.36
C TYR A 51 3.72 6.32 11.81
N PHE A 52 4.29 5.53 12.71
CA PHE A 52 3.87 5.49 14.12
C PHE A 52 4.31 6.70 14.95
N GLU A 53 5.08 7.64 14.40
CA GLU A 53 5.36 8.91 15.05
C GLU A 53 4.12 9.81 15.13
N HIS A 54 3.20 9.68 14.15
CA HIS A 54 1.95 10.45 14.09
C HIS A 54 0.69 9.60 14.12
N ALA A 55 0.79 8.28 14.13
CA ALA A 55 -0.35 7.38 14.14
C ALA A 55 -0.23 6.32 15.22
N GLU A 56 -1.37 5.71 15.54
CA GLU A 56 -1.43 4.47 16.31
C GLU A 56 -2.26 3.44 15.56
N ALA A 57 -1.89 2.17 15.71
CA ALA A 57 -2.63 1.06 15.13
C ALA A 57 -2.72 -0.11 16.10
N GLN A 58 -3.82 -0.85 16.04
CA GLN A 58 -4.00 -2.12 16.71
C GLN A 58 -4.35 -3.19 15.67
N LEU A 59 -3.63 -4.29 15.74
CA LEU A 59 -3.84 -5.45 14.88
C LEU A 59 -4.67 -6.49 15.64
N PHE A 60 -5.58 -7.16 14.93
CA PHE A 60 -6.46 -8.18 15.49
C PHE A 60 -6.46 -9.45 14.65
N LEU A 61 -6.49 -10.60 15.31
CA LEU A 61 -6.70 -11.91 14.70
C LEU A 61 -8.08 -12.44 15.09
N ALA A 62 -8.82 -12.98 14.14
CA ALA A 62 -10.00 -13.80 14.40
C ALA A 62 -9.57 -15.27 14.50
N VAL A 63 -9.96 -15.92 15.57
CA VAL A 63 -9.60 -17.32 15.88
C VAL A 63 -10.85 -18.14 16.07
N ARG A 64 -10.91 -19.31 15.41
CA ARG A 64 -11.96 -20.33 15.57
C ARG A 64 -11.30 -21.71 15.72
N ASP A 65 -11.64 -22.46 16.75
CA ASP A 65 -11.05 -23.79 17.04
C ASP A 65 -9.51 -23.81 17.09
N GLY A 66 -8.92 -22.76 17.68
CA GLY A 66 -7.47 -22.60 17.76
C GLY A 66 -6.76 -22.24 16.44
N ARG A 67 -7.51 -22.00 15.35
CA ARG A 67 -7.00 -21.65 14.03
C ARG A 67 -7.32 -20.19 13.70
N ASP A 68 -6.36 -19.47 13.15
CA ASP A 68 -6.58 -18.11 12.64
C ASP A 68 -7.47 -18.18 11.39
N VAL A 69 -8.59 -17.47 11.40
CA VAL A 69 -9.57 -17.45 10.30
C VAL A 69 -9.73 -16.06 9.67
N GLY A 70 -9.11 -15.05 10.27
CA GLY A 70 -9.12 -13.69 9.72
C GLY A 70 -8.21 -12.75 10.50
N ARG A 71 -7.97 -11.58 9.92
CA ARG A 71 -7.20 -10.50 10.51
C ARG A 71 -7.74 -9.14 10.07
N VAL A 72 -7.48 -8.09 10.86
CA VAL A 72 -7.75 -6.70 10.51
C VAL A 72 -6.84 -5.79 11.33
N SER A 73 -6.52 -4.60 10.81
CA SER A 73 -5.98 -3.48 11.59
C SER A 73 -7.05 -2.41 11.80
N ALA A 74 -6.94 -1.69 12.91
CA ALA A 74 -7.62 -0.42 13.14
C ALA A 74 -6.54 0.63 13.45
N GLN A 75 -6.63 1.80 12.81
CA GLN A 75 -5.62 2.85 12.97
C GLN A 75 -6.22 4.24 13.02
N VAL A 76 -5.56 5.10 13.78
CA VAL A 76 -5.84 6.54 13.89
C VAL A 76 -4.57 7.29 13.52
N ASP A 77 -4.67 8.12 12.49
CA ASP A 77 -3.58 8.98 12.06
C ASP A 77 -3.94 10.44 12.38
N ARG A 78 -3.05 11.13 13.07
CA ARG A 78 -3.22 12.52 13.51
C ARG A 78 -3.06 13.53 12.38
N LEU A 79 -2.52 13.11 11.22
CA LEU A 79 -2.38 13.96 10.04
C LEU A 79 -3.63 13.95 9.15
N VAL A 80 -4.60 13.10 9.43
CA VAL A 80 -5.90 13.10 8.72
C VAL A 80 -6.63 14.40 9.02
N LYS A 81 -7.01 15.13 7.96
CA LYS A 81 -7.67 16.46 8.08
C LYS A 81 -8.98 16.42 8.86
N ASP A 82 -9.79 15.37 8.67
CA ASP A 82 -11.05 15.16 9.39
C ASP A 82 -10.82 14.28 10.63
N PRO A 83 -10.82 14.87 11.84
CA PRO A 83 -10.54 14.11 13.07
C PRO A 83 -11.64 13.11 13.44
N SER A 84 -12.77 13.12 12.77
CA SER A 84 -13.80 12.11 12.98
C SER A 84 -13.47 10.76 12.33
N ILE A 85 -12.54 10.72 11.38
CA ILE A 85 -12.20 9.55 10.59
C ILE A 85 -11.16 8.70 11.33
N GLY A 86 -11.45 7.39 11.39
CA GLY A 86 -10.49 6.34 11.66
C GLY A 86 -10.44 5.37 10.49
N HIS A 87 -9.38 4.60 10.40
CA HIS A 87 -9.20 3.66 9.30
C HIS A 87 -9.21 2.22 9.79
N PHE A 88 -9.68 1.30 8.95
CA PHE A 88 -9.33 -0.11 9.04
C PHE A 88 -8.51 -0.52 7.82
N GLY A 89 -7.71 -1.57 7.97
CA GLY A 89 -6.90 -2.09 6.87
C GLY A 89 -6.40 -3.49 7.13
N LEU A 90 -5.47 -3.97 6.28
CA LEU A 90 -4.86 -5.28 6.39
C LEU A 90 -5.89 -6.41 6.58
N ILE A 91 -7.12 -6.19 6.10
CA ILE A 91 -8.20 -7.16 6.24
C ILE A 91 -7.94 -8.36 5.34
N ALA A 92 -8.01 -9.54 5.91
CA ALA A 92 -7.97 -10.81 5.19
C ALA A 92 -8.69 -11.86 6.04
N ALA A 93 -9.67 -12.54 5.48
CA ALA A 93 -10.47 -13.52 6.21
C ALA A 93 -10.97 -14.63 5.30
N GLU A 94 -11.36 -15.77 5.89
CA GLU A 94 -12.13 -16.80 5.19
C GLU A 94 -13.47 -16.19 4.72
N ASP A 95 -14.08 -16.74 3.69
CA ASP A 95 -15.39 -16.30 3.19
C ASP A 95 -16.51 -16.67 4.19
N ASP A 96 -16.59 -15.90 5.27
CA ASP A 96 -17.47 -16.15 6.41
C ASP A 96 -17.97 -14.81 7.00
N ALA A 97 -19.29 -14.61 6.97
CA ALA A 97 -19.93 -13.38 7.44
C ALA A 97 -19.69 -13.12 8.94
N GLU A 98 -19.63 -14.17 9.80
CA GLU A 98 -19.35 -14.01 11.23
C GLU A 98 -17.92 -13.50 11.44
N VAL A 99 -16.94 -14.02 10.69
CA VAL A 99 -15.53 -13.62 10.79
C VAL A 99 -15.37 -12.15 10.41
N PHE A 100 -15.90 -11.73 9.25
CA PHE A 100 -15.88 -10.32 8.84
C PHE A 100 -16.60 -9.42 9.84
N GLY A 101 -17.80 -9.82 10.29
CA GLY A 101 -18.59 -9.04 11.25
C GLY A 101 -17.84 -8.84 12.58
N LYS A 102 -17.22 -9.87 13.12
CA LYS A 102 -16.45 -9.78 14.37
C LYS A 102 -15.19 -8.93 14.22
N LEU A 103 -14.45 -9.07 13.12
CA LEU A 103 -13.25 -8.28 12.86
C LEU A 103 -13.59 -6.79 12.75
N LEU A 104 -14.57 -6.44 11.92
CA LEU A 104 -14.91 -5.04 11.66
C LEU A 104 -15.57 -4.39 12.88
N SER A 105 -16.49 -5.07 13.58
CA SER A 105 -17.07 -4.54 14.81
C SER A 105 -16.03 -4.29 15.90
N THR A 106 -14.98 -5.12 15.96
CA THR A 106 -13.87 -4.91 16.88
C THR A 106 -13.02 -3.70 16.47
N ALA A 107 -12.71 -3.56 15.18
CA ALA A 107 -11.99 -2.40 14.67
C ALA A 107 -12.76 -1.09 14.89
N GLU A 108 -14.07 -1.09 14.60
CA GLU A 108 -14.96 0.05 14.86
C GLU A 108 -15.04 0.43 16.34
N SER A 109 -15.12 -0.57 17.23
CA SER A 109 -15.16 -0.33 18.69
C SER A 109 -13.85 0.32 19.16
N TRP A 110 -12.70 -0.19 18.71
CA TRP A 110 -11.39 0.37 19.00
C TRP A 110 -11.25 1.82 18.51
N LEU A 111 -11.79 2.13 17.33
CA LEU A 111 -11.81 3.47 16.75
C LEU A 111 -12.76 4.40 17.52
N ARG A 112 -13.94 3.90 17.90
CA ARG A 112 -14.92 4.67 18.69
C ARG A 112 -14.39 5.07 20.06
N GLU A 113 -13.66 4.18 20.73
CA GLU A 113 -12.98 4.47 21.99
C GLU A 113 -11.95 5.61 21.86
N ARG A 114 -11.48 5.88 20.63
CA ARG A 114 -10.55 6.96 20.28
C ARG A 114 -11.23 8.18 19.68
N GLY A 115 -12.56 8.27 19.85
CA GLY A 115 -13.36 9.40 19.41
C GLY A 115 -13.60 9.46 17.89
N ARG A 116 -13.41 8.33 17.18
CA ARG A 116 -13.71 8.27 15.75
C ARG A 116 -15.15 7.86 15.52
N SER A 117 -15.89 8.62 14.76
CA SER A 117 -17.30 8.38 14.44
C SER A 117 -17.53 7.91 13.00
N ARG A 118 -16.53 8.00 12.16
CA ARG A 118 -16.54 7.57 10.76
C ARG A 118 -15.35 6.64 10.48
N VAL A 119 -15.61 5.58 9.74
CA VAL A 119 -14.58 4.58 9.39
C VAL A 119 -14.41 4.52 7.88
N LEU A 120 -13.18 4.63 7.40
CA LEU A 120 -12.80 4.41 6.00
C LEU A 120 -11.80 3.27 5.90
N GLY A 121 -11.86 2.55 4.79
CA GLY A 121 -10.90 1.46 4.52
C GLY A 121 -11.27 0.62 3.30
N PRO A 122 -10.42 -0.36 2.97
CA PRO A 122 -9.17 -0.67 3.67
C PRO A 122 -8.05 0.33 3.36
N PHE A 123 -7.26 0.68 4.38
CA PHE A 123 -5.98 1.36 4.24
C PHE A 123 -4.93 0.49 4.96
N ASN A 124 -3.91 0.05 4.25
CA ASN A 124 -2.87 -0.78 4.86
C ASN A 124 -1.82 0.13 5.52
N LEU A 125 -2.23 0.75 6.61
CA LEU A 125 -1.75 1.85 7.45
C LEU A 125 -2.16 3.23 6.89
N SER A 126 -1.55 3.73 5.83
CA SER A 126 -1.78 5.06 5.26
C SER A 126 -2.32 4.98 3.83
N ILE A 127 -2.87 6.10 3.34
CA ILE A 127 -3.20 6.26 1.91
C ILE A 127 -1.95 6.22 1.02
N ASN A 128 -0.80 6.50 1.60
CA ASN A 128 0.49 6.49 0.90
C ASN A 128 1.07 5.08 0.74
N GLU A 129 0.37 4.07 1.25
CA GLU A 129 0.68 2.64 1.17
C GLU A 129 -0.32 1.92 0.26
N GLU A 130 -0.57 0.64 0.50
CA GLU A 130 -1.61 -0.11 -0.22
C GLU A 130 -2.99 0.34 0.25
N THR A 131 -3.82 0.84 -0.65
CA THR A 131 -5.14 1.38 -0.32
C THR A 131 -6.20 0.82 -1.23
N GLY A 132 -7.38 0.60 -0.67
CA GLY A 132 -8.55 0.11 -1.38
C GLY A 132 -8.72 -1.39 -1.31
N LEU A 133 -9.83 -1.84 -1.83
CA LEU A 133 -10.22 -3.23 -1.98
C LEU A 133 -10.29 -3.56 -3.47
N LEU A 134 -9.70 -4.66 -3.89
CA LEU A 134 -9.81 -5.11 -5.28
C LEU A 134 -11.26 -5.44 -5.61
N ILE A 135 -11.81 -4.82 -6.66
CA ILE A 135 -13.18 -5.02 -7.13
C ILE A 135 -13.26 -5.43 -8.60
N ASP A 136 -12.18 -5.25 -9.33
CA ASP A 136 -12.05 -5.64 -10.74
C ASP A 136 -10.58 -5.93 -11.08
N GLY A 137 -10.30 -6.80 -12.05
CA GLY A 137 -8.94 -7.20 -12.42
C GLY A 137 -8.38 -8.38 -11.60
N PHE A 138 -9.24 -9.25 -11.08
CA PHE A 138 -8.84 -10.45 -10.31
C PHE A 138 -8.03 -11.48 -11.12
N ASP A 139 -8.02 -11.37 -12.42
CA ASP A 139 -7.32 -12.25 -13.36
C ASP A 139 -5.82 -11.92 -13.50
N LYS A 140 -5.33 -10.89 -12.80
CA LYS A 140 -3.94 -10.40 -12.88
C LYS A 140 -3.29 -10.30 -11.50
N PRO A 141 -1.98 -10.60 -11.40
CA PRO A 141 -1.25 -10.35 -10.17
C PRO A 141 -1.11 -8.82 -9.93
N PRO A 142 -1.11 -8.39 -8.66
CA PRO A 142 -0.95 -6.98 -8.34
C PRO A 142 0.47 -6.49 -8.64
N MET A 143 0.59 -5.22 -9.01
CA MET A 143 1.85 -4.49 -8.96
C MET A 143 2.18 -4.10 -7.51
N ILE A 144 3.39 -3.59 -7.27
CA ILE A 144 3.73 -3.03 -5.96
C ILE A 144 2.77 -1.89 -5.58
N PHE A 145 2.49 -1.76 -4.29
CA PHE A 145 1.52 -0.80 -3.73
C PHE A 145 0.06 -1.00 -4.17
N MET A 146 -0.28 -2.12 -4.78
CA MET A 146 -1.66 -2.46 -5.14
C MET A 146 -2.19 -3.57 -4.22
N ALA A 147 -3.40 -3.38 -3.71
CA ALA A 147 -4.10 -4.40 -2.95
C ALA A 147 -4.51 -5.58 -3.86
N HIS A 148 -4.54 -6.77 -3.29
CA HIS A 148 -5.12 -7.96 -3.93
C HIS A 148 -5.98 -8.70 -2.90
N ASP A 149 -7.27 -8.73 -3.17
CA ASP A 149 -8.29 -9.30 -2.28
C ASP A 149 -9.18 -10.28 -3.06
N PRO A 150 -9.74 -11.29 -2.41
CA PRO A 150 -10.68 -12.18 -3.07
C PRO A 150 -12.02 -11.48 -3.34
N PRO A 151 -12.76 -11.90 -4.39
CA PRO A 151 -14.01 -11.26 -4.79
C PRO A 151 -15.09 -11.20 -3.69
N TYR A 152 -15.11 -12.18 -2.79
CA TYR A 152 -16.07 -12.20 -1.68
C TYR A 152 -15.86 -11.07 -0.66
N ALA A 153 -14.66 -10.50 -0.56
CA ALA A 153 -14.37 -9.48 0.44
C ALA A 153 -15.27 -8.24 0.27
N ALA A 154 -15.48 -7.77 -0.97
CA ALA A 154 -16.39 -6.66 -1.25
C ALA A 154 -17.84 -6.99 -0.88
N VAL A 155 -18.28 -8.23 -1.13
CA VAL A 155 -19.63 -8.71 -0.78
C VAL A 155 -19.81 -8.68 0.73
N ARG A 156 -18.85 -9.22 1.49
CA ARG A 156 -18.90 -9.26 2.95
C ARG A 156 -18.91 -7.88 3.60
N LEU A 157 -18.16 -6.93 3.05
CA LEU A 157 -18.20 -5.53 3.50
C LEU A 157 -19.57 -4.90 3.22
N GLY A 158 -20.13 -5.12 2.03
CA GLY A 158 -21.46 -4.62 1.67
C GLY A 158 -22.57 -5.16 2.58
N GLU A 159 -22.55 -6.46 2.92
CA GLU A 159 -23.51 -7.09 3.85
C GLU A 159 -23.44 -6.48 5.26
N LEU A 160 -22.30 -5.92 5.66
CA LEU A 160 -22.12 -5.23 6.94
C LEU A 160 -22.45 -3.73 6.86
N GLY A 161 -23.00 -3.25 5.74
CA GLY A 161 -23.44 -1.86 5.56
C GLY A 161 -22.34 -0.89 5.12
N TYR A 162 -21.15 -1.37 4.77
CA TYR A 162 -20.12 -0.52 4.17
C TYR A 162 -20.53 -0.14 2.75
N THR A 163 -20.28 1.12 2.40
CA THR A 163 -20.59 1.67 1.07
C THR A 163 -19.34 2.21 0.41
N LYS A 164 -19.33 2.21 -0.91
CA LYS A 164 -18.21 2.72 -1.69
C LYS A 164 -17.94 4.20 -1.38
N ALA A 165 -16.69 4.51 -1.01
CA ALA A 165 -16.26 5.88 -0.76
C ALA A 165 -15.60 6.50 -2.01
N LYS A 166 -14.74 5.77 -2.69
CA LYS A 166 -13.97 6.24 -3.86
C LYS A 166 -13.53 5.06 -4.71
N ASP A 167 -13.45 5.24 -6.02
CA ASP A 167 -12.74 4.32 -6.93
C ASP A 167 -11.29 4.79 -7.12
N LEU A 168 -10.36 3.85 -7.01
CA LEU A 168 -8.96 4.01 -7.40
C LEU A 168 -8.76 3.19 -8.66
N ILE A 169 -8.34 3.83 -9.75
CA ILE A 169 -8.23 3.19 -11.06
C ILE A 169 -6.75 3.01 -11.40
N ALA A 170 -6.33 1.77 -11.61
CA ALA A 170 -5.03 1.44 -12.19
C ALA A 170 -5.15 1.24 -13.69
N TYR A 171 -4.21 1.78 -14.45
CA TYR A 171 -4.18 1.66 -15.90
C TYR A 171 -3.04 0.74 -16.32
N LEU A 172 -3.34 -0.24 -17.18
CA LEU A 172 -2.33 -1.00 -17.88
C LEU A 172 -2.01 -0.29 -19.20
N TYR A 173 -0.75 0.08 -19.39
CA TYR A 173 -0.25 0.62 -20.64
C TYR A 173 0.74 -0.34 -21.28
N ASP A 174 0.43 -0.81 -22.49
CA ASP A 174 1.34 -1.64 -23.26
C ASP A 174 2.20 -0.74 -24.17
N VAL A 175 3.49 -0.67 -23.86
CA VAL A 175 4.46 0.15 -24.59
C VAL A 175 4.74 -0.33 -26.03
N GLN A 176 4.30 -1.54 -26.37
CA GLN A 176 4.43 -2.06 -27.73
C GLN A 176 3.35 -1.52 -28.66
N HIS A 177 2.30 -0.94 -28.10
CA HIS A 177 1.24 -0.31 -28.87
C HIS A 177 1.57 1.16 -29.18
N ASP A 178 1.03 1.62 -30.28
CA ASP A 178 1.09 3.03 -30.63
C ASP A 178 0.54 3.96 -29.55
N LEU A 179 1.17 5.10 -29.34
CA LEU A 179 0.68 6.12 -28.42
C LEU A 179 -0.77 6.52 -28.75
N PRO A 180 -1.63 6.67 -27.72
CA PRO A 180 -2.98 7.20 -27.92
C PRO A 180 -2.96 8.53 -28.70
N PRO A 181 -3.97 8.82 -29.52
CA PRO A 181 -4.00 10.04 -30.33
C PRO A 181 -3.82 11.34 -29.51
N ALA A 182 -4.33 11.38 -28.28
CA ALA A 182 -4.16 12.51 -27.37
C ALA A 182 -2.68 12.71 -26.94
N ALA A 183 -1.97 11.61 -26.64
CA ALA A 183 -0.55 11.67 -26.30
C ALA A 183 0.30 12.08 -27.51
N ARG A 184 -0.01 11.56 -28.71
CA ARG A 184 0.68 12.01 -29.95
C ARG A 184 0.50 13.51 -30.20
N ARG A 185 -0.72 14.05 -29.99
CA ARG A 185 -0.96 15.50 -30.14
C ARG A 185 -0.20 16.33 -29.10
N LEU A 186 -0.06 15.82 -27.88
CA LEU A 186 0.76 16.46 -26.85
C LEU A 186 2.24 16.53 -27.25
N LEU A 187 2.79 15.44 -27.78
CA LEU A 187 4.19 15.37 -28.24
C LEU A 187 4.45 16.30 -29.45
N GLN A 188 3.43 16.64 -30.23
CA GLN A 188 3.54 17.56 -31.35
C GLN A 188 3.46 19.05 -30.95
N ARG A 189 3.12 19.36 -29.69
CA ARG A 189 3.09 20.74 -29.19
C ARG A 189 4.51 21.27 -29.00
N ASN A 190 4.68 22.56 -29.23
CA ASN A 190 5.94 23.22 -28.94
C ASN A 190 6.27 23.10 -27.45
N VAL A 191 7.44 22.59 -27.15
CA VAL A 191 7.96 22.54 -25.79
C VAL A 191 8.24 23.98 -25.34
N PRO A 192 7.76 24.40 -24.16
CA PRO A 192 8.04 25.74 -23.62
C PRO A 192 9.55 26.03 -23.57
N ALA A 193 9.94 27.25 -23.91
CA ALA A 193 11.32 27.66 -23.79
C ALA A 193 11.79 27.51 -22.32
N GLY A 194 13.00 26.96 -22.12
CA GLY A 194 13.57 26.72 -20.79
C GLY A 194 13.09 25.44 -20.09
N LEU A 195 12.20 24.64 -20.72
CA LEU A 195 11.85 23.32 -20.21
C LEU A 195 12.95 22.32 -20.53
N LYS A 196 13.39 21.59 -19.51
CA LYS A 196 14.35 20.48 -19.62
C LYS A 196 13.78 19.23 -18.96
N VAL A 197 14.05 18.10 -19.58
CA VAL A 197 13.84 16.77 -18.99
C VAL A 197 15.21 16.17 -18.72
N ARG A 198 15.44 15.72 -17.50
CA ARG A 198 16.67 15.03 -17.11
C ARG A 198 16.35 13.81 -16.26
N ASN A 199 17.27 12.90 -16.17
CA ASN A 199 17.17 11.77 -15.24
C ASN A 199 17.46 12.24 -13.81
N ILE A 200 17.05 11.43 -12.82
CA ILE A 200 17.39 11.66 -11.42
C ILE A 200 18.89 11.52 -11.20
N ASP A 201 19.48 12.41 -10.39
CA ASP A 201 20.89 12.33 -10.04
C ASP A 201 21.09 11.40 -8.83
N MET A 202 21.49 10.16 -9.09
CA MET A 202 21.75 9.16 -8.05
C MET A 202 22.91 9.51 -7.11
N LYS A 203 23.82 10.44 -7.50
CA LYS A 203 24.90 10.91 -6.61
C LYS A 203 24.36 11.84 -5.53
N ASN A 204 23.35 12.64 -5.87
CA ASN A 204 22.66 13.57 -4.99
C ASN A 204 21.26 13.06 -4.60
N PHE A 205 21.07 11.74 -4.57
CA PHE A 205 19.77 11.08 -4.48
C PHE A 205 18.87 11.64 -3.36
N MET A 206 19.37 11.91 -2.17
CA MET A 206 18.54 12.43 -1.07
C MET A 206 17.98 13.82 -1.40
N SER A 207 18.79 14.73 -1.92
CA SER A 207 18.33 16.07 -2.34
C SER A 207 17.32 16.00 -3.49
N GLU A 208 17.53 15.11 -4.46
CA GLU A 208 16.56 14.86 -5.53
C GLU A 208 15.24 14.33 -4.97
N PHE A 209 15.31 13.43 -4.00
CA PHE A 209 14.14 12.84 -3.38
C PHE A 209 13.37 13.86 -2.54
N ASP A 210 14.04 14.73 -1.81
CA ASP A 210 13.42 15.85 -1.10
C ASP A 210 12.62 16.74 -2.08
N THR A 211 13.21 17.06 -3.25
CA THR A 211 12.53 17.81 -4.31
C THR A 211 11.31 17.08 -4.87
N VAL A 212 11.42 15.77 -5.11
CA VAL A 212 10.29 14.93 -5.56
C VAL A 212 9.13 15.05 -4.59
N ILE A 213 9.40 15.02 -3.29
CA ILE A 213 8.37 15.08 -2.27
C ILE A 213 7.75 16.47 -2.11
N GLU A 214 8.54 17.52 -2.23
CA GLU A 214 7.98 18.88 -2.27
C GLU A 214 6.96 19.00 -3.40
N ILE A 215 7.33 18.56 -4.61
CA ILE A 215 6.43 18.55 -5.77
C ILE A 215 5.22 17.64 -5.50
N PHE A 216 5.41 16.45 -4.90
CA PHE A 216 4.33 15.54 -4.59
C PHE A 216 3.35 16.14 -3.59
N ASN A 217 3.84 16.65 -2.47
CA ASN A 217 3.00 17.24 -1.43
C ASN A 217 2.20 18.43 -1.95
N ASP A 218 2.80 19.28 -2.79
CA ASP A 218 2.12 20.41 -3.43
C ASP A 218 1.03 19.93 -4.41
N ALA A 219 1.40 19.07 -5.35
CA ALA A 219 0.52 18.60 -6.42
C ALA A 219 -0.67 17.76 -5.93
N TRP A 220 -0.50 17.03 -4.81
CA TRP A 220 -1.52 16.11 -4.27
C TRP A 220 -2.31 16.69 -3.10
N SER A 221 -2.00 17.90 -2.64
CA SER A 221 -2.57 18.52 -1.43
C SER A 221 -4.11 18.56 -1.40
N GLU A 222 -4.74 18.70 -2.57
CA GLU A 222 -6.20 18.73 -2.71
C GLU A 222 -6.83 17.38 -3.09
N ASN A 223 -6.02 16.32 -3.21
CA ASN A 223 -6.56 15.02 -3.55
C ASN A 223 -7.30 14.38 -2.39
N TRP A 224 -8.26 13.53 -2.73
CA TRP A 224 -9.04 12.78 -1.75
C TRP A 224 -8.15 11.95 -0.83
N GLY A 225 -8.34 12.13 0.48
CA GLY A 225 -7.62 11.37 1.50
C GLY A 225 -6.13 11.73 1.63
N PHE A 226 -5.66 12.79 0.97
CA PHE A 226 -4.25 13.18 1.03
C PHE A 226 -3.75 13.37 2.46
N ILE A 227 -2.62 12.74 2.73
CA ILE A 227 -1.80 12.91 3.94
C ILE A 227 -0.39 13.23 3.47
N PRO A 228 0.21 14.35 3.92
CA PRO A 228 1.58 14.70 3.55
C PRO A 228 2.56 13.70 4.14
N PHE A 229 3.61 13.39 3.39
CA PHE A 229 4.74 12.65 3.95
C PHE A 229 5.50 13.51 4.95
N THR A 230 5.85 12.94 6.08
CA THR A 230 6.79 13.53 7.03
C THR A 230 8.24 13.34 6.57
N PRO A 231 9.21 14.17 7.01
CA PRO A 231 10.62 13.98 6.67
C PRO A 231 11.18 12.59 7.06
N ALA A 232 10.68 12.02 8.16
CA ALA A 232 11.09 10.69 8.61
C ALA A 232 10.58 9.59 7.66
N GLU A 233 9.29 9.65 7.27
CA GLU A 233 8.70 8.72 6.29
C GLU A 233 9.40 8.81 4.94
N LEU A 234 9.76 10.04 4.52
CA LEU A 234 10.51 10.28 3.30
C LEU A 234 11.85 9.59 3.30
N THR A 235 12.62 9.77 4.36
CA THR A 235 13.93 9.15 4.54
C THR A 235 13.82 7.62 4.53
N HIS A 236 12.76 7.10 5.18
CA HIS A 236 12.49 5.67 5.24
C HIS A 236 12.14 5.12 3.84
N MET A 237 11.21 5.76 3.14
CA MET A 237 10.79 5.38 1.78
C MET A 237 11.94 5.48 0.78
N ALA A 238 12.73 6.57 0.83
CA ALA A 238 13.89 6.74 -0.04
C ALA A 238 14.88 5.59 0.08
N LYS A 239 15.17 5.14 1.31
CA LYS A 239 16.04 3.99 1.55
C LYS A 239 15.47 2.70 0.97
N GLY A 240 14.18 2.48 1.09
CA GLY A 240 13.50 1.31 0.54
C GLY A 240 13.42 1.31 -0.99
N LEU A 241 13.16 2.46 -1.60
CA LEU A 241 13.02 2.59 -3.05
C LEU A 241 14.34 2.67 -3.80
N LYS A 242 15.40 3.19 -3.16
CA LYS A 242 16.70 3.40 -3.81
C LYS A 242 17.23 2.18 -4.58
N PRO A 243 17.14 0.94 -4.07
CA PRO A 243 17.60 -0.24 -4.82
C PRO A 243 16.76 -0.56 -6.06
N LEU A 244 15.51 -0.10 -6.10
CA LEU A 244 14.57 -0.34 -7.19
C LEU A 244 14.61 0.75 -8.26
N LEU A 245 15.11 1.94 -7.92
CA LEU A 245 15.15 3.06 -8.85
C LEU A 245 16.15 2.81 -9.98
N ARG A 246 15.70 3.11 -11.19
CA ARG A 246 16.51 3.10 -12.41
C ARG A 246 16.51 4.51 -12.99
N PRO A 247 17.66 5.19 -13.03
CA PRO A 247 17.74 6.56 -13.57
C PRO A 247 17.15 6.68 -14.97
N GLU A 248 17.30 5.64 -15.78
CA GLU A 248 16.87 5.62 -17.20
C GLU A 248 15.36 5.75 -17.37
N ILE A 249 14.58 5.35 -16.35
CA ILE A 249 13.11 5.40 -16.35
C ILE A 249 12.57 6.32 -15.26
N THR A 250 13.42 7.22 -14.75
CA THR A 250 13.04 8.23 -13.77
C THR A 250 13.37 9.60 -14.34
N ALA A 251 12.37 10.45 -14.48
CA ALA A 251 12.52 11.77 -15.06
C ALA A 251 12.21 12.89 -14.07
N MET A 252 13.04 13.92 -14.07
CA MET A 252 12.79 15.20 -13.45
C MET A 252 12.58 16.24 -14.55
N ILE A 253 11.52 17.03 -14.45
CA ILE A 253 11.17 18.07 -15.40
C ILE A 253 11.42 19.42 -14.75
N GLU A 254 12.24 20.25 -15.41
CA GLU A 254 12.62 21.59 -14.96
C GLU A 254 12.11 22.65 -15.92
N LEU A 255 11.65 23.77 -15.37
CA LEU A 255 11.35 24.98 -16.15
C LEU A 255 12.23 26.11 -15.63
N HIS A 256 13.06 26.66 -16.53
CA HIS A 256 14.06 27.69 -16.19
C HIS A 256 14.96 27.31 -14.99
N GLY A 257 15.35 26.01 -14.92
CA GLY A 257 16.21 25.47 -13.87
C GLY A 257 15.50 25.15 -12.55
N ARG A 258 14.18 25.35 -12.46
CA ARG A 258 13.39 24.97 -11.30
C ARG A 258 12.66 23.65 -11.58
N PRO A 259 12.81 22.62 -10.74
CA PRO A 259 12.03 21.40 -10.83
C PRO A 259 10.53 21.69 -10.63
N ILE A 260 9.69 21.19 -11.53
CA ILE A 260 8.24 21.42 -11.52
C ILE A 260 7.41 20.15 -11.62
N ALA A 261 8.00 19.05 -12.06
CA ALA A 261 7.33 17.77 -12.16
C ALA A 261 8.35 16.63 -12.18
N PHE A 262 7.88 15.44 -11.88
CA PHE A 262 8.68 14.21 -11.97
C PHE A 262 7.84 13.04 -12.50
N SER A 263 8.54 12.02 -12.97
CA SER A 263 7.97 10.71 -13.29
C SER A 263 8.91 9.63 -12.77
N ILE A 264 8.36 8.70 -12.00
CA ILE A 264 9.12 7.57 -11.46
C ILE A 264 8.43 6.29 -11.92
N ALA A 265 9.18 5.47 -12.65
CA ALA A 265 8.79 4.10 -12.94
C ALA A 265 9.63 3.15 -12.08
N LEU A 266 9.00 2.12 -11.55
CA LEU A 266 9.65 1.11 -10.72
C LEU A 266 9.50 -0.25 -11.37
N PRO A 267 10.52 -1.12 -11.30
CA PRO A 267 10.37 -2.53 -11.64
C PRO A 267 9.25 -3.17 -10.80
N ASN A 268 8.49 -4.09 -11.40
CA ASN A 268 7.47 -4.81 -10.65
C ASN A 268 8.10 -5.83 -9.70
N LEU A 269 8.32 -5.43 -8.45
CA LEU A 269 8.91 -6.29 -7.43
C LEU A 269 8.08 -7.57 -7.19
N ASN A 270 6.74 -7.48 -7.29
CA ASN A 270 5.86 -8.63 -7.09
C ASN A 270 6.12 -9.74 -8.10
N GLU A 271 6.45 -9.39 -9.33
CA GLU A 271 6.86 -10.34 -10.37
C GLU A 271 8.18 -11.04 -10.00
N ALA A 272 9.14 -10.30 -9.44
CA ALA A 272 10.42 -10.83 -9.03
C ALA A 272 10.36 -11.77 -7.80
N ILE A 273 9.40 -11.55 -6.90
CA ILE A 273 9.27 -12.31 -5.63
C ILE A 273 8.15 -13.36 -5.62
N ARG A 274 7.42 -13.53 -6.71
CA ARG A 274 6.21 -14.36 -6.81
C ARG A 274 6.39 -15.79 -6.27
N ASP A 275 7.57 -16.40 -6.49
CA ASP A 275 7.91 -17.77 -6.07
C ASP A 275 8.65 -17.84 -4.73
N PHE A 276 8.71 -16.73 -3.96
CA PHE A 276 9.48 -16.68 -2.71
C PHE A 276 8.66 -17.12 -1.48
N ASP A 277 7.36 -17.27 -1.62
CA ASP A 277 6.45 -17.59 -0.51
C ASP A 277 6.66 -16.66 0.71
N GLY A 278 6.84 -15.37 0.41
CA GLY A 278 7.09 -14.33 1.42
C GLY A 278 8.46 -14.40 2.11
N ARG A 279 9.40 -15.26 1.68
CA ARG A 279 10.69 -15.51 2.33
C ARG A 279 11.85 -15.04 1.47
N LEU A 280 12.64 -14.12 2.00
CA LEU A 280 13.87 -13.67 1.35
C LEU A 280 15.07 -14.57 1.69
N LEU A 281 15.12 -15.12 2.90
CA LEU A 281 16.20 -16.00 3.36
C LEU A 281 15.79 -17.48 3.26
N PRO A 282 16.76 -18.43 3.08
CA PRO A 282 18.21 -18.18 3.04
C PRO A 282 18.75 -17.78 1.66
N PHE A 283 18.10 -18.10 0.52
CA PHE A 283 18.71 -17.96 -0.81
C PHE A 283 17.90 -17.08 -1.79
N ASN A 284 16.68 -16.73 -1.48
CA ASN A 284 15.82 -15.97 -2.39
C ASN A 284 16.32 -14.53 -2.62
N TRP A 285 17.10 -13.95 -1.68
CA TRP A 285 17.76 -12.67 -1.87
C TRP A 285 18.71 -12.70 -3.09
N LEU A 286 19.38 -13.84 -3.34
CA LEU A 286 20.24 -13.98 -4.51
C LEU A 286 19.42 -14.01 -5.81
N LYS A 287 18.29 -14.74 -5.80
CA LYS A 287 17.36 -14.72 -6.95
C LYS A 287 16.82 -13.32 -7.20
N LEU A 288 16.50 -12.57 -6.14
CA LEU A 288 16.03 -11.19 -6.27
C LEU A 288 17.06 -10.30 -6.94
N LEU A 289 18.33 -10.37 -6.52
CA LEU A 289 19.41 -9.60 -7.14
C LEU A 289 19.63 -9.94 -8.62
N LEU A 290 19.35 -11.18 -9.02
CA LEU A 290 19.49 -11.61 -10.42
C LEU A 290 18.28 -11.21 -11.28
N ARG A 291 17.13 -10.91 -10.67
CA ARG A 291 15.87 -10.55 -11.37
C ARG A 291 15.64 -9.03 -11.45
N LEU A 292 16.29 -8.25 -10.59
CA LEU A 292 16.25 -6.79 -10.59
C LEU A 292 17.46 -6.19 -11.33
#